data_5b85dfcd8cd2c68ccf2ac85b12261712
#
_entry.id   5b85dfcd8cd2c68ccf2ac85b12261712
#
_cell.length_a   1.000
_cell.length_b   1.000
_cell.length_c   1.000
_cell.angle_alpha   90.00
_cell.angle_beta   90.00
_cell.angle_gamma   90.00
#
_symmetry.space_group_name_H-M   'P 1'
#
loop_
_entity.id
_entity.type
_entity.pdbx_description
1 polymer ?
#
loop_
_entity_poly.entity_id
_entity_poly.type
_entity_poly.pdbx_seq_one_letter_code
_entity_poly.pdbx_strand_id
1 'polypeptide(L)'
;MKEQKERKLRGNIALIAHDGKKADMVKFVMDHRDILGEYQLHATGTTGQKIAETGLKNIIRYNSGPYGGDAEIGTLVAKGEVDMVFFFRDPLGKHPHDPDIATLMRLCDVWEVPLATNKSTARLLLRNFPKNE
;
A
#
# COMPACT_ATOMS: atom_id res chain seq x y z
N MET A 1 20.89 3.30 23.44
CA MET A 1 20.52 3.14 23.40
C MET A 1 19.71 2.67 23.02
N LYS A 2 19.48 2.35 22.92
CA LYS A 2 18.72 1.89 22.56
C LYS A 2 17.67 2.32 22.43
N GLU A 3 17.44 2.98 22.84
CA GLU A 3 16.46 3.45 22.73
C GLU A 3 16.12 3.94 21.63
N GLN A 4 16.57 4.08 20.98
CA GLN A 4 16.22 4.37 19.89
C GLN A 4 15.75 3.49 19.18
N LYS A 5 15.62 2.76 19.50
CA LYS A 5 15.17 1.93 18.89
C LYS A 5 13.95 1.76 18.52
N GLU A 6 13.17 1.60 19.06
CA GLU A 6 12.03 1.19 18.59
C GLU A 6 11.14 2.27 18.39
N ARG A 7 11.10 2.95 17.27
CA ARG A 7 10.14 3.91 16.94
C ARG A 7 8.86 3.23 16.66
N LYS A 8 7.82 3.60 17.35
CA LYS A 8 6.52 3.03 17.12
C LYS A 8 5.91 3.59 15.85
N LEU A 9 5.52 2.71 14.95
CA LEU A 9 4.92 3.11 13.70
C LEU A 9 3.45 3.47 13.90
N ARG A 10 2.95 4.38 13.07
CA ARG A 10 1.58 4.88 13.19
C ARG A 10 0.53 3.89 12.71
N GLY A 11 0.92 2.98 11.83
CA GLY A 11 -0.02 2.02 11.29
C GLY A 11 0.58 1.28 10.12
N ASN A 12 -0.29 0.62 9.36
CA ASN A 12 0.11 -0.23 8.24
C ASN A 12 -0.61 0.20 6.98
N ILE A 13 0.13 0.42 5.89
CA ILE A 13 -0.43 0.83 4.61
C ILE A 13 0.04 -0.14 3.53
N ALA A 14 -0.89 -0.63 2.72
CA ALA A 14 -0.56 -1.48 1.59
C ALA A 14 -0.47 -0.63 0.33
N LEU A 15 0.53 -0.89 -0.50
CA LEU A 15 0.79 -0.15 -1.73
C LEU A 15 0.81 -1.10 -2.91
N ILE A 16 -0.12 -0.91 -3.82
CA ILE A 16 -0.25 -1.74 -5.02
C ILE A 16 -0.42 -0.81 -6.21
N ALA A 17 0.14 -1.17 -7.35
CA ALA A 17 -0.03 -0.39 -8.56
C ALA A 17 -0.04 -1.30 -9.77
N HIS A 18 -0.94 -1.04 -10.72
CA HIS A 18 -0.87 -1.65 -12.03
C HIS A 18 0.40 -1.21 -12.72
N ASP A 19 0.86 -1.98 -13.71
CA ASP A 19 2.12 -1.67 -14.39
C ASP A 19 2.15 -0.22 -14.87
N GLY A 20 1.08 0.26 -15.48
CA GLY A 20 1.02 1.61 -16.00
C GLY A 20 0.99 2.69 -14.92
N LYS A 21 0.90 2.31 -13.65
CA LYS A 21 0.82 3.26 -12.55
C LYS A 21 1.98 3.11 -11.56
N LYS A 22 2.92 2.23 -11.83
CA LYS A 22 4.02 2.02 -10.88
C LYS A 22 4.90 3.24 -10.71
N ALA A 23 5.17 3.95 -11.81
CA ALA A 23 5.96 5.18 -11.71
C ALA A 23 5.23 6.23 -10.88
N ASP A 24 3.90 6.33 -11.05
CA ASP A 24 3.09 7.25 -10.26
C ASP A 24 3.14 6.89 -8.77
N MET A 25 3.09 5.60 -8.46
CA MET A 25 3.14 5.15 -7.07
C MET A 25 4.49 5.51 -6.44
N VAL A 26 5.59 5.26 -7.16
CA VAL A 26 6.91 5.58 -6.64
C VAL A 26 7.05 7.08 -6.41
N LYS A 27 6.57 7.90 -7.35
CA LYS A 27 6.61 9.34 -7.17
C LYS A 27 5.76 9.79 -5.99
N PHE A 28 4.58 9.20 -5.83
CA PHE A 28 3.71 9.51 -4.71
C PHE A 28 4.42 9.21 -3.39
N VAL A 29 5.08 8.07 -3.31
CA VAL A 29 5.81 7.68 -2.10
C VAL A 29 6.94 8.66 -1.81
N MET A 30 7.69 9.05 -2.85
CA MET A 30 8.77 10.01 -2.68
C MET A 30 8.25 11.36 -2.22
N ASP A 31 7.15 11.80 -2.80
CA ASP A 31 6.56 13.10 -2.43
C ASP A 31 6.02 13.10 -1.00
N HIS A 32 5.71 11.95 -0.45
CA HIS A 32 5.13 11.84 0.89
C HIS A 32 6.01 11.03 1.85
N ARG A 33 7.31 10.97 1.56
CA ARG A 33 8.15 10.05 2.34
C ARG A 33 8.27 10.43 3.81
N ASP A 34 8.11 11.70 4.16
CA ASP A 34 8.15 12.08 5.58
C ASP A 34 7.03 11.41 6.35
N ILE A 35 5.81 11.44 5.79
CA ILE A 35 4.66 10.83 6.44
C ILE A 35 4.73 9.32 6.33
N LEU A 36 5.01 8.81 5.13
CA LEU A 36 5.01 7.37 4.90
C LEU A 36 6.11 6.66 5.66
N GLY A 37 7.18 7.37 5.99
CA GLY A 37 8.23 6.80 6.82
C GLY A 37 7.77 6.47 8.23
N GLU A 38 6.61 6.96 8.64
CA GLU A 38 6.05 6.68 9.95
C GLU A 38 5.14 5.45 9.97
N TYR A 39 4.99 4.78 8.83
CA TYR A 39 4.11 3.61 8.72
C TYR A 39 4.90 2.38 8.31
N GLN A 40 4.37 1.21 8.64
CA GLN A 40 4.87 -0.01 8.04
C GLN A 40 4.21 -0.13 6.67
N LEU A 41 5.01 -0.21 5.63
CA LEU A 41 4.51 -0.30 4.27
C LEU A 41 4.54 -1.75 3.80
N HIS A 42 3.50 -2.14 3.08
CA HIS A 42 3.36 -3.50 2.52
C HIS A 42 3.14 -3.33 1.03
N ALA A 43 4.09 -3.74 0.20
CA ALA A 43 3.98 -3.48 -1.23
C ALA A 43 4.21 -4.74 -2.05
N THR A 44 3.50 -4.84 -3.17
CA THR A 44 3.60 -5.99 -4.04
C THR A 44 4.68 -5.82 -5.10
N GLY A 45 5.27 -6.93 -5.48
CA GLY A 45 6.13 -7.07 -6.64
C GLY A 45 7.20 -6.02 -6.84
N THR A 46 7.30 -5.58 -8.07
CA THR A 46 8.31 -4.59 -8.45
C THR A 46 8.02 -3.22 -7.85
N THR A 47 6.76 -2.93 -7.49
CA THR A 47 6.45 -1.69 -6.78
C THR A 47 7.23 -1.65 -5.47
N GLY A 48 7.18 -2.75 -4.71
CA GLY A 48 7.91 -2.82 -3.45
C GLY A 48 9.40 -2.69 -3.65
N GLN A 49 9.93 -3.34 -4.71
CA GLN A 49 11.34 -3.24 -4.99
C GLN A 49 11.76 -1.79 -5.30
N LYS A 50 10.99 -1.12 -6.14
CA LYS A 50 11.33 0.25 -6.52
C LYS A 50 11.25 1.21 -5.34
N ILE A 51 10.28 1.00 -4.46
CA ILE A 51 10.15 1.83 -3.27
C ILE A 51 11.32 1.58 -2.33
N ALA A 52 11.71 0.32 -2.16
CA ALA A 52 12.85 -0.01 -1.30
C ALA A 52 14.14 0.65 -1.82
N GLU A 53 14.28 0.75 -3.15
CA GLU A 53 15.45 1.38 -3.74
C GLU A 53 15.54 2.88 -3.46
N THR A 54 14.45 3.50 -3.01
CA THR A 54 14.45 4.92 -2.67
C THR A 54 15.05 5.19 -1.29
N GLY A 55 15.37 4.13 -0.56
CA GLY A 55 15.96 4.26 0.77
C GLY A 55 14.99 4.11 1.93
N LEU A 56 13.70 3.97 1.65
CA LEU A 56 12.75 3.68 2.72
C LEU A 56 12.98 2.27 3.22
N LYS A 57 13.07 2.11 4.53
CA LYS A 57 13.43 0.83 5.12
C LYS A 57 12.26 0.11 5.78
N ASN A 58 11.15 0.79 5.96
CA ASN A 58 9.99 0.24 6.63
C ASN A 58 9.02 -0.37 5.63
N ILE A 59 9.54 -1.24 4.76
CA ILE A 59 8.72 -1.85 3.71
C ILE A 59 8.87 -3.36 3.71
N ILE A 60 7.73 -4.06 3.69
CA ILE A 60 7.66 -5.50 3.53
C ILE A 60 7.18 -5.78 2.12
N ARG A 61 7.88 -6.62 1.41
CA ARG A 61 7.59 -6.90 0.00
C ARG A 61 6.84 -8.22 -0.14
N TYR A 62 5.88 -8.22 -1.07
CA TYR A 62 5.05 -9.40 -1.35
C TYR A 62 5.23 -9.79 -2.82
N ASN A 63 4.60 -10.87 -3.23
CA ASN A 63 4.66 -11.27 -4.64
C ASN A 63 3.96 -10.22 -5.50
N SER A 64 4.28 -10.21 -6.80
CA SER A 64 3.58 -9.33 -7.72
C SER A 64 2.16 -9.83 -7.88
N GLY A 65 1.26 -8.94 -8.37
CA GLY A 65 -0.15 -9.26 -8.49
C GLY A 65 -0.46 -10.58 -9.17
N PRO A 66 0.07 -10.82 -10.39
CA PRO A 66 -0.21 -12.08 -11.09
C PRO A 66 0.26 -13.32 -10.35
N TYR A 67 1.18 -13.18 -9.42
CA TYR A 67 1.67 -14.31 -8.65
C TYR A 67 1.10 -14.34 -7.23
N GLY A 68 -0.05 -13.72 -7.05
CA GLY A 68 -0.77 -13.81 -5.77
C GLY A 68 -0.58 -12.66 -4.81
N GLY A 69 0.13 -11.60 -5.22
CA GLY A 69 0.37 -10.46 -4.33
C GLY A 69 -0.92 -9.80 -3.86
N ASP A 70 -1.89 -9.65 -4.77
CA ASP A 70 -3.15 -9.01 -4.41
C ASP A 70 -3.90 -9.85 -3.38
N ALA A 71 -3.84 -11.17 -3.50
CA ALA A 71 -4.48 -12.06 -2.54
C ALA A 71 -3.77 -12.01 -1.19
N GLU A 72 -2.44 -11.86 -1.20
CA GLU A 72 -1.69 -11.73 0.05
C GLU A 72 -2.10 -10.48 0.79
N ILE A 73 -2.25 -9.36 0.08
CA ILE A 73 -2.71 -8.12 0.70
C ILE A 73 -4.15 -8.28 1.20
N GLY A 74 -5.00 -8.97 0.42
CA GLY A 74 -6.37 -9.24 0.85
C GLY A 74 -6.42 -9.99 2.17
N THR A 75 -5.50 -10.93 2.37
CA THR A 75 -5.40 -11.67 3.62
C THR A 75 -5.07 -10.74 4.78
N LEU A 76 -4.15 -9.80 4.56
CA LEU A 76 -3.81 -8.81 5.60
C LEU A 76 -5.02 -7.95 5.95
N VAL A 77 -5.80 -7.57 4.96
CA VAL A 77 -7.02 -6.78 5.18
C VAL A 77 -7.99 -7.57 6.06
N ALA A 78 -8.22 -8.83 5.70
CA ALA A 78 -9.16 -9.69 6.44
C ALA A 78 -8.72 -9.94 7.86
N LYS A 79 -7.42 -9.92 8.13
CA LYS A 79 -6.89 -10.12 9.48
C LYS A 79 -6.79 -8.85 10.30
N GLY A 80 -7.14 -7.72 9.72
CA GLY A 80 -7.05 -6.45 10.43
C GLY A 80 -5.62 -5.94 10.57
N GLU A 81 -4.73 -6.37 9.69
CA GLU A 81 -3.32 -6.00 9.77
C GLU A 81 -2.93 -4.85 8.85
N VAL A 82 -3.90 -4.24 8.19
CA VAL A 82 -3.66 -3.10 7.30
C VAL A 82 -4.72 -2.05 7.58
N ASP A 83 -4.30 -0.81 7.71
CA ASP A 83 -5.19 0.30 8.03
C ASP A 83 -5.71 1.03 6.81
N MET A 84 -4.96 1.01 5.72
CA MET A 84 -5.36 1.64 4.47
C MET A 84 -4.72 0.88 3.32
N VAL A 85 -5.40 0.86 2.16
CA VAL A 85 -4.85 0.26 0.95
C VAL A 85 -4.84 1.32 -0.14
N PHE A 86 -3.66 1.57 -0.72
CA PHE A 86 -3.52 2.46 -1.86
C PHE A 86 -3.25 1.57 -3.07
N PHE A 87 -4.24 1.44 -3.92
CA PHE A 87 -4.15 0.61 -5.12
C PHE A 87 -4.35 1.49 -6.34
N PHE A 88 -3.25 1.97 -6.91
CA PHE A 88 -3.33 2.86 -8.07
C PHE A 88 -3.67 2.04 -9.30
N ARG A 89 -4.91 2.15 -9.74
CA ARG A 89 -5.43 1.39 -10.85
C ARG A 89 -5.20 2.14 -12.16
N ASP A 90 -4.93 1.38 -13.22
CA ASP A 90 -4.84 1.93 -14.57
C ASP A 90 -6.19 1.71 -15.23
N PRO A 91 -7.02 2.73 -15.36
CA PRO A 91 -8.38 2.54 -15.89
C PRO A 91 -8.40 2.23 -17.37
N LEU A 92 -7.28 2.43 -18.07
CA LEU A 92 -7.21 2.23 -19.51
C LEU A 92 -6.42 0.98 -19.89
N GLY A 93 -5.88 0.27 -18.93
CA GLY A 93 -5.08 -0.91 -19.19
C GLY A 93 -5.89 -2.20 -19.10
N LYS A 94 -5.26 -3.28 -19.53
CA LYS A 94 -5.85 -4.61 -19.39
C LYS A 94 -5.22 -5.30 -18.20
N HIS A 95 -6.03 -6.00 -17.44
CA HIS A 95 -5.58 -6.59 -16.19
C HIS A 95 -6.02 -8.05 -16.10
N PRO A 96 -5.16 -8.99 -16.50
CA PRO A 96 -5.53 -10.41 -16.53
C PRO A 96 -5.83 -11.00 -15.16
N HIS A 97 -5.42 -10.33 -14.07
CA HIS A 97 -5.71 -10.82 -12.72
C HIS A 97 -6.84 -10.03 -12.05
N ASP A 98 -7.79 -9.55 -12.84
CA ASP A 98 -8.94 -8.82 -12.31
C ASP A 98 -9.72 -9.55 -11.23
N PRO A 99 -9.89 -10.88 -11.26
CA PRO A 99 -10.61 -11.53 -10.17
C PRO A 99 -9.96 -11.33 -8.80
N ASP A 100 -8.62 -11.33 -8.74
CA ASP A 100 -7.92 -11.08 -7.48
C ASP A 100 -8.10 -9.65 -7.02
N ILE A 101 -8.12 -8.72 -7.98
CA ILE A 101 -8.35 -7.31 -7.69
C ILE A 101 -9.75 -7.11 -7.13
N ALA A 102 -10.75 -7.75 -7.76
CA ALA A 102 -12.12 -7.65 -7.29
C ALA A 102 -12.24 -8.19 -5.86
N THR A 103 -11.58 -9.29 -5.58
CA THR A 103 -11.58 -9.87 -4.24
C THR A 103 -10.98 -8.92 -3.22
N LEU A 104 -9.85 -8.32 -3.56
CA LEU A 104 -9.21 -7.37 -2.65
C LEU A 104 -10.13 -6.19 -2.35
N MET A 105 -10.77 -5.64 -3.39
CA MET A 105 -11.67 -4.51 -3.21
C MET A 105 -12.85 -4.89 -2.34
N ARG A 106 -13.39 -6.09 -2.54
CA ARG A 106 -14.50 -6.58 -1.74
C ARG A 106 -14.09 -6.73 -0.28
N LEU A 107 -12.89 -7.24 -0.02
CA LEU A 107 -12.43 -7.40 1.35
C LEU A 107 -12.26 -6.05 2.04
N CYS A 108 -11.79 -5.03 1.32
CA CYS A 108 -11.71 -3.70 1.88
C CYS A 108 -13.09 -3.20 2.29
N ASP A 109 -14.11 -3.48 1.46
CA ASP A 109 -15.47 -3.06 1.81
C ASP A 109 -16.03 -3.86 2.97
N VAL A 110 -15.83 -5.18 2.97
CA VAL A 110 -16.34 -6.04 4.05
C VAL A 110 -15.77 -5.62 5.40
N TRP A 111 -14.48 -5.32 5.44
CA TRP A 111 -13.79 -5.01 6.68
C TRP A 111 -13.63 -3.51 6.90
N GLU A 112 -14.24 -2.71 6.02
CA GLU A 112 -14.24 -1.24 6.13
C GLU A 112 -12.84 -0.65 6.22
N VAL A 113 -11.95 -1.15 5.40
CA VAL A 113 -10.60 -0.61 5.28
C VAL A 113 -10.61 0.43 4.15
N PRO A 114 -10.18 1.66 4.42
CA PRO A 114 -10.13 2.69 3.36
C PRO A 114 -9.29 2.26 2.19
N LEU A 115 -9.82 2.45 1.00
CA LEU A 115 -9.16 2.06 -0.25
C LEU A 115 -9.08 3.27 -1.17
N ALA A 116 -7.86 3.64 -1.57
CA ALA A 116 -7.65 4.69 -2.54
C ALA A 116 -7.21 4.06 -3.85
N THR A 117 -7.92 4.36 -4.93
CA THR A 117 -7.57 3.80 -6.24
C THR A 117 -6.85 4.82 -7.13
N ASN A 118 -6.54 5.99 -6.59
CA ASN A 118 -5.81 7.02 -7.32
C ASN A 118 -5.11 7.94 -6.31
N LYS A 119 -4.23 8.80 -6.83
CA LYS A 119 -3.40 9.66 -5.99
C LYS A 119 -4.21 10.66 -5.16
N SER A 120 -5.27 11.19 -5.72
CA SER A 120 -6.05 12.20 -5.01
C SER A 120 -6.69 11.63 -3.76
N THR A 121 -7.29 10.45 -3.89
CA THR A 121 -7.90 9.79 -2.73
C THR A 121 -6.83 9.41 -1.71
N ALA A 122 -5.69 8.88 -2.19
CA ALA A 122 -4.62 8.49 -1.29
C ALA A 122 -4.12 9.69 -0.48
N ARG A 123 -3.96 10.85 -1.10
CA ARG A 123 -3.52 12.04 -0.39
C ARG A 123 -4.50 12.44 0.71
N LEU A 124 -5.80 12.39 0.39
CA LEU A 124 -6.81 12.74 1.38
C LEU A 124 -6.80 11.78 2.55
N LEU A 125 -6.69 10.49 2.29
CA LEU A 125 -6.65 9.50 3.36
C LEU A 125 -5.41 9.68 4.21
N LEU A 126 -4.26 9.86 3.59
CA LEU A 126 -3.01 9.98 4.31
C LEU A 126 -3.00 11.21 5.19
N ARG A 127 -3.54 12.31 4.69
CA ARG A 127 -3.57 13.57 5.42
C ARG A 127 -4.45 13.49 6.65
N ASN A 128 -5.51 12.71 6.57
CA ASN A 128 -6.53 12.67 7.62
C ASN A 128 -6.48 11.42 8.52
N PHE A 129 -5.52 10.55 8.33
CA PHE A 129 -5.45 9.35 9.16
C PHE A 129 -5.15 9.75 10.61
N PRO A 130 -5.90 9.22 11.57
CA PRO A 130 -5.71 9.62 12.97
C PRO A 130 -4.31 9.29 13.46
N LYS A 131 -3.77 10.19 14.26
CA LYS A 131 -2.48 9.93 14.86
C LYS A 131 -2.64 9.00 16.04
N ASN A 132 -1.62 8.19 16.27
CA ASN A 132 -1.64 7.34 17.43
C ASN A 132 -1.49 8.21 18.66
N GLU A 133 -2.31 7.90 19.61
CA GLU A 133 -2.22 8.60 20.87
C GLU A 133 -1.50 7.72 21.88
#